data_aac2e0bcadbe1a8351269adc263ff562
#
_entry.id   aac2e0bcadbe1a8351269adc263ff562
#
_cell.length_a   1.000
_cell.length_b   1.000
_cell.length_c   1.000
_cell.angle_alpha   90.00
_cell.angle_beta   90.00
_cell.angle_gamma   90.00
#
_symmetry.space_group_name_H-M   'P 1'
#
loop_
_entity.id
_entity.type
_entity.pdbx_description
1 polymer ?
#
loop_
_entity_poly.entity_id
_entity_poly.type
_entity_poly.pdbx_seq_one_letter_code
_entity_poly.pdbx_strand_id
1 'polypeptide(L)'
;MKKRTYLSAGLALLIGTLSVHASPGLSDVKSRVLPAVYKSKNGLTQKVEISVKHEGEPSTVTIHLGEQSHKEKLVSGDNVFRIEIPEVSTTRQLPLTLTSGKEKEESTVTVKPVRHWQMNMVQHTHTDIGYTRSQMEILAEQLRYIDYALDYCDATDNYPDFAKFRWTCEIAWAVSEYLKCRPAEQIARLKQRVKEGRIELATMFLNFDELPDEQTLAASLYPIKQFRENGMRAEVAMQDDVNGIGWCFSEYFADAGVKYVNMGTHGHRALICFDKPTVFWWESPSGKKVLTYRAEHYHYGNFFGIHTDNFDQFEERVLTYLGEMEAKNYPYDILAVQHSGYLTDNAPPSTKSCEMLQKWNEKYEWPKLRTAVASEFFKTVESQYADHIQTIRGAWPDWWTDGFASGAREAAISRVTHSDIIANQAGLSFAKMLGAQLPKDINDRIQDINKALLFYDEHTFGHSESVRNAYGLETWEQRSLKQSYAWEAYRHSGLLGEATMGILQSSCLKATFRLSLYSIRSTGVIAVSLKLMSIIRFFRKTRLSRSWMRLAT
;
A
#
# COMPACT_ATOMS: atom_id res chain seq x y z
N MET A 1 18.33 -42.98 41.28
CA MET A 1 19.31 -44.07 41.65
C MET A 1 20.07 -44.48 40.41
N LYS A 2 21.39 -44.72 40.61
CA LYS A 2 22.43 -45.23 39.70
C LYS A 2 22.97 -44.24 38.64
N LYS A 3 24.03 -43.54 39.06
CA LYS A 3 25.09 -42.98 38.27
C LYS A 3 25.82 -44.12 37.50
N ARG A 4 26.03 -43.98 36.22
CA ARG A 4 27.05 -44.73 35.47
C ARG A 4 28.12 -43.78 34.99
N THR A 5 29.27 -43.91 35.63
CA THR A 5 30.54 -43.29 35.29
C THR A 5 31.13 -44.07 34.10
N TYR A 6 31.43 -43.37 33.01
CA TYR A 6 32.30 -43.93 31.95
C TYR A 6 33.62 -43.16 31.97
N LEU A 7 34.65 -43.86 32.36
CA LEU A 7 36.05 -43.52 32.09
C LEU A 7 36.27 -43.66 30.58
N SER A 8 36.71 -42.61 29.91
CA SER A 8 37.34 -42.72 28.60
C SER A 8 38.72 -42.10 28.67
N ALA A 9 39.69 -42.96 28.36
CA ALA A 9 41.11 -42.66 28.32
C ALA A 9 41.41 -41.57 27.27
N GLY A 10 42.20 -40.60 27.68
CA GLY A 10 42.67 -39.53 26.82
C GLY A 10 43.73 -40.07 25.85
N LEU A 11 43.49 -39.90 24.57
CA LEU A 11 44.52 -39.94 23.53
C LEU A 11 44.78 -38.47 23.14
N ALA A 12 45.85 -37.89 23.65
CA ALA A 12 46.32 -36.58 23.27
C ALA A 12 46.92 -36.66 21.86
N LEU A 13 46.14 -36.32 20.85
CA LEU A 13 46.65 -36.01 19.52
C LEU A 13 47.23 -34.60 19.59
N LEU A 14 48.54 -34.45 19.52
CA LEU A 14 49.22 -33.20 19.16
C LEU A 14 48.85 -32.87 17.71
N ILE A 15 47.77 -32.10 17.53
CA ILE A 15 47.52 -31.40 16.26
C ILE A 15 48.41 -30.16 16.33
N GLY A 16 49.54 -30.21 15.67
CA GLY A 16 50.32 -29.03 15.34
C GLY A 16 49.39 -28.09 14.52
N THR A 17 48.98 -27.00 15.12
CA THR A 17 48.36 -25.89 14.38
C THR A 17 49.44 -25.33 13.46
N LEU A 18 49.47 -25.82 12.21
CA LEU A 18 50.02 -25.05 11.12
C LEU A 18 49.17 -23.78 11.03
N SER A 19 49.67 -22.74 11.66
CA SER A 19 49.23 -21.37 11.36
C SER A 19 49.56 -21.16 9.90
N VAL A 20 48.63 -21.41 9.01
CA VAL A 20 48.68 -20.86 7.68
C VAL A 20 48.61 -19.35 7.89
N HIS A 21 49.78 -18.71 7.97
CA HIS A 21 49.87 -17.28 7.81
C HIS A 21 49.40 -17.05 6.37
N ALA A 22 48.11 -16.64 6.21
CA ALA A 22 47.68 -16.04 4.97
C ALA A 22 48.69 -14.92 4.70
N SER A 23 49.28 -14.91 3.54
CA SER A 23 50.17 -13.85 3.13
C SER A 23 49.37 -12.55 3.24
N PRO A 24 49.89 -11.52 3.93
CA PRO A 24 49.17 -10.23 3.99
C PRO A 24 48.95 -9.80 2.56
N GLY A 25 47.67 -9.66 2.16
CA GLY A 25 47.31 -9.48 0.77
C GLY A 25 46.04 -8.70 0.51
N LEU A 26 45.99 -8.11 -0.66
CA LEU A 26 44.75 -7.62 -1.27
C LEU A 26 43.99 -8.81 -1.82
N SER A 27 42.71 -8.94 -1.48
CA SER A 27 41.86 -10.03 -1.98
C SER A 27 40.44 -9.54 -2.22
N ASP A 28 39.62 -10.34 -2.94
CA ASP A 28 38.19 -10.08 -3.20
C ASP A 28 37.93 -8.67 -3.77
N VAL A 29 38.80 -8.24 -4.72
CA VAL A 29 38.63 -6.93 -5.37
C VAL A 29 37.40 -6.95 -6.25
N LYS A 30 36.42 -6.10 -5.94
CA LYS A 30 35.22 -5.89 -6.72
C LYS A 30 35.07 -4.41 -7.07
N SER A 31 34.43 -4.13 -8.21
CA SER A 31 34.13 -2.75 -8.61
C SER A 31 32.74 -2.67 -9.17
N ARG A 32 32.06 -1.57 -8.86
CA ARG A 32 30.76 -1.21 -9.45
C ARG A 32 30.72 0.30 -9.74
N VAL A 33 30.02 0.68 -10.80
CA VAL A 33 29.69 2.07 -11.06
C VAL A 33 28.42 2.40 -10.29
N LEU A 34 28.43 3.47 -9.51
CA LEU A 34 27.22 3.92 -8.81
C LEU A 34 26.21 4.50 -9.81
N PRO A 35 24.90 4.23 -9.65
CA PRO A 35 23.87 4.66 -10.60
C PRO A 35 23.52 6.15 -10.42
N ALA A 36 24.53 7.04 -10.42
CA ALA A 36 24.35 8.45 -10.19
C ALA A 36 25.36 9.32 -10.94
N VAL A 37 24.90 10.50 -11.37
CA VAL A 37 25.71 11.59 -11.89
C VAL A 37 25.75 12.69 -10.83
N TYR A 38 26.94 13.06 -10.42
CA TYR A 38 27.21 14.06 -9.37
C TYR A 38 27.48 15.42 -10.00
N LYS A 39 27.02 16.49 -9.35
CA LYS A 39 27.42 17.86 -9.65
C LYS A 39 28.75 18.16 -8.96
N SER A 40 29.78 18.40 -9.73
CA SER A 40 31.12 18.75 -9.24
C SER A 40 31.51 20.13 -9.72
N LYS A 41 32.51 20.75 -9.08
CA LYS A 41 33.07 22.05 -9.50
C LYS A 41 33.61 22.01 -10.93
N ASN A 42 34.03 20.84 -11.38
CA ASN A 42 34.66 20.62 -12.69
C ASN A 42 33.73 20.04 -13.75
N GLY A 43 32.42 20.04 -13.48
CA GLY A 43 31.40 19.44 -14.38
C GLY A 43 30.69 18.24 -13.79
N LEU A 44 30.08 17.42 -14.62
CA LEU A 44 29.35 16.24 -14.20
C LEU A 44 30.32 15.05 -14.05
N THR A 45 30.13 14.28 -12.99
CA THR A 45 30.98 13.14 -12.65
C THR A 45 30.16 11.90 -12.28
N GLN A 46 30.78 10.72 -12.45
CA GLN A 46 30.30 9.43 -11.96
C GLN A 46 31.27 8.93 -10.88
N LYS A 47 30.85 7.96 -10.07
CA LYS A 47 31.72 7.32 -9.10
C LYS A 47 31.82 5.83 -9.33
N VAL A 48 33.03 5.32 -9.30
CA VAL A 48 33.35 3.89 -9.24
C VAL A 48 33.62 3.54 -7.79
N GLU A 49 32.82 2.66 -7.25
CA GLU A 49 33.04 2.06 -5.93
C GLU A 49 33.88 0.80 -6.09
N ILE A 50 34.96 0.73 -5.33
CA ILE A 50 35.93 -0.36 -5.34
C ILE A 50 35.95 -0.94 -3.92
N SER A 51 35.58 -2.19 -3.77
CA SER A 51 35.73 -2.94 -2.52
C SER A 51 36.91 -3.88 -2.59
N VAL A 52 37.66 -3.97 -1.50
CA VAL A 52 38.82 -4.86 -1.38
C VAL A 52 38.96 -5.32 0.05
N LYS A 53 39.26 -6.59 0.24
CA LYS A 53 39.60 -7.15 1.54
C LYS A 53 41.12 -7.10 1.72
N HIS A 54 41.58 -6.59 2.86
CA HIS A 54 42.97 -6.53 3.24
C HIS A 54 43.22 -7.35 4.50
N GLU A 55 44.20 -8.23 4.44
CA GLU A 55 44.68 -9.02 5.60
C GLU A 55 46.07 -8.55 5.97
N GLY A 56 46.19 -7.72 7.02
CA GLY A 56 47.48 -7.21 7.48
C GLY A 56 47.37 -5.93 8.29
N GLU A 57 48.51 -5.35 8.62
CA GLU A 57 48.59 -4.06 9.32
C GLU A 57 48.14 -2.93 8.41
N PRO A 58 47.55 -1.83 8.99
CA PRO A 58 47.15 -0.68 8.22
C PRO A 58 48.27 -0.16 7.32
N SER A 59 47.95 0.07 6.06
CA SER A 59 48.92 0.50 5.04
C SER A 59 48.31 1.57 4.12
N THR A 60 48.96 1.84 3.00
CA THR A 60 48.42 2.71 1.96
C THR A 60 48.25 1.91 0.68
N VAL A 61 47.06 2.04 0.04
CA VAL A 61 46.85 1.51 -1.31
C VAL A 61 46.86 2.66 -2.31
N THR A 62 47.57 2.44 -3.42
CA THR A 62 47.51 3.34 -4.58
C THR A 62 46.54 2.70 -5.58
N ILE A 63 45.49 3.41 -5.95
CA ILE A 63 44.44 2.99 -6.86
C ILE A 63 44.64 3.76 -8.17
N HIS A 64 44.94 3.06 -9.24
CA HIS A 64 44.95 3.63 -10.59
C HIS A 64 43.66 3.20 -11.29
N LEU A 65 42.84 4.13 -11.75
CA LEU A 65 41.64 3.92 -12.53
C LEU A 65 41.70 4.75 -13.83
N GLY A 66 41.96 4.09 -14.95
CA GLY A 66 42.27 4.79 -16.20
C GLY A 66 43.53 5.65 -16.03
N GLU A 67 43.41 6.95 -16.31
CA GLU A 67 44.51 7.93 -16.18
C GLU A 67 44.63 8.56 -14.75
N GLN A 68 43.67 8.23 -13.86
CA GLN A 68 43.65 8.81 -12.50
C GLN A 68 44.43 7.94 -11.52
N SER A 69 45.02 8.59 -10.51
CA SER A 69 45.73 7.95 -9.43
C SER A 69 45.32 8.52 -8.07
N HIS A 70 44.92 7.67 -7.17
CA HIS A 70 44.48 8.00 -5.81
C HIS A 70 45.26 7.21 -4.78
N LYS A 71 45.56 7.83 -3.65
CA LYS A 71 46.18 7.15 -2.50
C LYS A 71 45.20 7.15 -1.34
N GLU A 72 44.87 5.97 -0.86
CA GLU A 72 43.87 5.77 0.19
C GLU A 72 44.48 4.97 1.35
N LYS A 73 43.93 5.15 2.56
CA LYS A 73 44.31 4.39 3.74
C LYS A 73 43.64 3.01 3.65
N LEU A 74 44.45 1.96 3.74
CA LEU A 74 44.00 0.57 3.77
C LEU A 74 44.03 0.09 5.22
N VAL A 75 42.91 -0.43 5.71
CA VAL A 75 42.77 -1.01 7.06
C VAL A 75 42.53 -2.52 6.97
N SER A 76 42.84 -3.25 8.04
CA SER A 76 42.55 -4.67 8.08
C SER A 76 41.04 -4.94 7.97
N GLY A 77 40.63 -5.91 7.14
CA GLY A 77 39.25 -6.23 6.84
C GLY A 77 38.77 -5.64 5.52
N ASP A 78 37.48 -5.34 5.45
CA ASP A 78 36.82 -4.83 4.26
C ASP A 78 37.06 -3.31 4.11
N ASN A 79 37.50 -2.89 2.92
CA ASN A 79 37.71 -1.50 2.55
C ASN A 79 36.84 -1.15 1.35
N VAL A 80 36.28 0.07 1.32
CA VAL A 80 35.48 0.58 0.22
C VAL A 80 35.99 1.96 -0.16
N PHE A 81 36.34 2.14 -1.43
CA PHE A 81 36.84 3.40 -2.00
C PHE A 81 35.89 3.88 -3.09
N ARG A 82 35.63 5.18 -3.16
CA ARG A 82 34.77 5.79 -4.19
C ARG A 82 35.61 6.77 -5.01
N ILE A 83 35.96 6.37 -6.22
CA ILE A 83 36.78 7.15 -7.14
C ILE A 83 35.87 7.91 -8.10
N GLU A 84 36.04 9.22 -8.14
CA GLU A 84 35.30 10.11 -9.02
C GLU A 84 35.96 10.17 -10.40
N ILE A 85 35.15 9.99 -11.45
CA ILE A 85 35.57 10.06 -12.85
C ILE A 85 34.65 11.02 -13.62
N PRO A 86 35.08 11.64 -14.71
CA PRO A 86 34.19 12.41 -15.58
C PRO A 86 33.01 11.52 -16.07
N GLU A 87 31.82 12.10 -16.19
CA GLU A 87 30.65 11.43 -16.76
C GLU A 87 30.97 10.90 -18.17
N VAL A 88 30.54 9.68 -18.46
CA VAL A 88 30.71 9.08 -19.79
C VAL A 88 29.40 9.06 -20.56
N SER A 89 29.43 9.44 -21.83
CA SER A 89 28.29 9.35 -22.76
C SER A 89 28.22 8.02 -23.52
N THR A 90 29.28 7.23 -23.46
CA THR A 90 29.37 5.90 -24.10
C THR A 90 30.07 4.92 -23.18
N THR A 91 29.80 3.64 -23.33
CA THR A 91 30.47 2.59 -22.54
C THR A 91 31.97 2.63 -22.74
N ARG A 92 32.74 2.64 -21.65
CA ARG A 92 34.21 2.61 -21.65
C ARG A 92 34.72 1.49 -20.76
N GLN A 93 35.89 0.96 -21.12
CA GLN A 93 36.65 0.02 -20.33
C GLN A 93 37.83 0.78 -19.68
N LEU A 94 37.86 0.85 -18.37
CA LEU A 94 38.93 1.51 -17.63
C LEU A 94 39.79 0.46 -16.93
N PRO A 95 41.12 0.45 -17.15
CA PRO A 95 42.00 -0.42 -16.37
C PRO A 95 41.98 0.05 -14.91
N LEU A 96 41.88 -0.92 -14.00
CA LEU A 96 41.94 -0.73 -12.56
C LEU A 96 43.15 -1.48 -12.02
N THR A 97 44.03 -0.77 -11.31
CA THR A 97 45.18 -1.38 -10.62
C THR A 97 45.19 -0.87 -9.17
N LEU A 98 45.26 -1.82 -8.23
CA LEU A 98 45.49 -1.54 -6.81
C LEU A 98 46.89 -2.01 -6.45
N THR A 99 47.69 -1.15 -5.79
CA THR A 99 49.05 -1.47 -5.36
C THR A 99 49.23 -1.09 -3.89
N SER A 100 49.63 -2.07 -3.08
CA SER A 100 50.00 -1.86 -1.67
C SER A 100 51.30 -2.62 -1.37
N GLY A 101 52.39 -1.84 -1.14
CA GLY A 101 53.72 -2.44 -0.97
C GLY A 101 54.16 -3.22 -2.21
N LYS A 102 54.31 -4.54 -2.07
CA LYS A 102 54.69 -5.43 -3.18
C LYS A 102 53.50 -6.09 -3.86
N GLU A 103 52.32 -5.87 -3.34
CA GLU A 103 51.07 -6.48 -3.83
C GLU A 103 50.44 -5.61 -4.91
N LYS A 104 49.91 -6.27 -5.93
CA LYS A 104 49.30 -5.64 -7.07
C LYS A 104 48.14 -6.51 -7.55
N GLU A 105 46.95 -5.89 -7.62
CA GLU A 105 45.75 -6.46 -8.21
C GLU A 105 45.37 -5.66 -9.45
N GLU A 106 45.04 -6.35 -10.53
CA GLU A 106 44.66 -5.73 -11.81
C GLU A 106 43.32 -6.29 -12.30
N SER A 107 42.46 -5.37 -12.75
CA SER A 107 41.16 -5.71 -13.33
C SER A 107 40.72 -4.62 -14.32
N THR A 108 39.53 -4.77 -14.88
CA THR A 108 38.96 -3.77 -15.78
C THR A 108 37.54 -3.42 -15.32
N VAL A 109 37.26 -2.13 -15.21
CA VAL A 109 35.93 -1.61 -14.86
C VAL A 109 35.20 -1.20 -16.12
N THR A 110 34.02 -1.77 -16.35
CA THR A 110 33.12 -1.32 -17.41
C THR A 110 32.28 -0.15 -16.90
N VAL A 111 32.57 1.03 -17.38
CA VAL A 111 31.81 2.24 -17.07
C VAL A 111 30.79 2.48 -18.18
N LYS A 112 29.51 2.52 -17.81
CA LYS A 112 28.40 2.81 -18.70
C LYS A 112 27.84 4.21 -18.41
N PRO A 113 27.18 4.86 -19.39
CA PRO A 113 26.34 6.02 -19.12
C PRO A 113 25.34 5.71 -18.01
N VAL A 114 25.16 6.63 -17.07
CA VAL A 114 24.19 6.47 -15.99
C VAL A 114 22.78 6.57 -16.55
N ARG A 115 21.92 5.70 -16.10
CA ARG A 115 20.49 5.75 -16.40
C ARG A 115 19.86 6.97 -15.74
N HIS A 116 19.04 7.72 -16.49
CA HIS A 116 18.42 8.96 -16.03
C HIS A 116 17.15 8.68 -15.21
N TRP A 117 17.32 8.10 -14.05
CA TRP A 117 16.24 7.77 -13.16
C TRP A 117 15.48 8.99 -12.65
N GLN A 118 14.14 8.89 -12.66
CA GLN A 118 13.24 9.76 -11.92
C GLN A 118 12.61 8.98 -10.78
N MET A 119 12.55 9.55 -9.58
CA MET A 119 11.94 8.90 -8.42
C MET A 119 10.94 9.83 -7.76
N ASN A 120 9.67 9.44 -7.79
CA ASN A 120 8.57 10.12 -7.14
C ASN A 120 8.44 9.60 -5.71
N MET A 121 8.68 10.46 -4.72
CA MET A 121 8.51 10.16 -3.31
C MET A 121 7.09 10.56 -2.90
N VAL A 122 6.23 9.56 -2.71
CA VAL A 122 4.80 9.74 -2.44
C VAL A 122 4.55 9.63 -0.94
N GLN A 123 4.33 10.79 -0.31
CA GLN A 123 4.01 10.82 1.12
C GLN A 123 2.51 10.58 1.32
N HIS A 124 2.19 9.69 2.23
CA HIS A 124 0.84 9.39 2.68
C HIS A 124 0.86 9.00 4.17
N THR A 125 -0.26 8.61 4.69
CA THR A 125 -0.41 8.03 6.04
C THR A 125 -1.19 6.74 5.88
N HIS A 126 -0.59 5.63 6.27
CA HIS A 126 -1.34 4.37 6.37
C HIS A 126 -2.43 4.48 7.43
N THR A 127 -3.54 3.81 7.23
CA THR A 127 -4.68 3.89 8.14
C THR A 127 -5.18 2.51 8.53
N ASP A 128 -4.88 2.16 9.77
CA ASP A 128 -5.51 1.06 10.50
C ASP A 128 -6.74 1.57 11.24
N ILE A 129 -7.83 0.84 11.21
CA ILE A 129 -8.99 1.12 12.07
C ILE A 129 -8.91 0.23 13.32
N GLY A 130 -8.11 0.66 14.28
CA GLY A 130 -7.63 -0.12 15.41
C GLY A 130 -6.18 -0.53 15.21
N TYR A 131 -5.81 -1.72 15.66
CA TYR A 131 -4.52 -2.39 15.58
C TYR A 131 -3.40 -1.66 16.33
N THR A 132 -2.92 -0.52 15.82
CA THR A 132 -1.89 0.31 16.44
C THR A 132 -2.42 1.23 17.53
N ARG A 133 -3.69 1.64 17.44
CA ARG A 133 -4.41 2.51 18.38
C ARG A 133 -5.89 2.14 18.46
N SER A 134 -6.60 2.68 19.45
CA SER A 134 -8.05 2.49 19.55
C SER A 134 -8.77 3.08 18.33
N GLN A 135 -9.77 2.36 17.81
CA GLN A 135 -10.63 2.82 16.71
C GLN A 135 -11.24 4.20 16.97
N MET A 136 -11.44 4.56 18.23
CA MET A 136 -12.01 5.86 18.64
C MET A 136 -11.06 7.04 18.37
N GLU A 137 -9.76 6.80 18.30
CA GLU A 137 -8.75 7.86 18.13
C GLU A 137 -8.46 8.16 16.66
N ILE A 138 -8.61 7.17 15.78
CA ILE A 138 -8.14 7.22 14.40
C ILE A 138 -8.75 8.38 13.60
N LEU A 139 -10.06 8.61 13.71
CA LEU A 139 -10.69 9.72 12.97
C LEU A 139 -10.10 11.07 13.36
N ALA A 140 -9.95 11.31 14.66
CA ALA A 140 -9.43 12.58 15.16
C ALA A 140 -7.98 12.83 14.69
N GLU A 141 -7.17 11.77 14.61
CA GLU A 141 -5.81 11.84 14.09
C GLU A 141 -5.79 12.13 12.59
N GLN A 142 -6.53 11.38 11.80
CA GLN A 142 -6.60 11.56 10.34
C GLN A 142 -7.10 12.97 9.96
N LEU A 143 -8.08 13.51 10.68
CA LEU A 143 -8.54 14.87 10.47
C LEU A 143 -7.44 15.92 10.77
N ARG A 144 -6.65 15.73 11.85
CA ARG A 144 -5.49 16.59 12.14
C ARG A 144 -4.39 16.45 11.10
N TYR A 145 -4.18 15.27 10.54
CA TYR A 145 -3.17 15.05 9.51
C TYR A 145 -3.50 15.79 8.22
N ILE A 146 -4.77 15.89 7.87
CA ILE A 146 -5.22 16.76 6.77
C ILE A 146 -4.92 18.24 7.09
N ASP A 147 -5.21 18.70 8.33
CA ASP A 147 -4.88 20.06 8.75
C ASP A 147 -3.36 20.31 8.67
N TYR A 148 -2.52 19.40 9.16
CA TYR A 148 -1.05 19.50 9.05
C TYR A 148 -0.58 19.50 7.60
N ALA A 149 -1.17 18.67 6.73
CA ALA A 149 -0.82 18.65 5.32
C ALA A 149 -1.10 20.00 4.64
N LEU A 150 -2.19 20.67 5.01
CA LEU A 150 -2.49 22.03 4.53
C LEU A 150 -1.43 23.02 5.01
N ASP A 151 -1.07 22.99 6.28
CA ASP A 151 -0.06 23.89 6.86
C ASP A 151 1.32 23.65 6.24
N TYR A 152 1.70 22.40 5.97
CA TYR A 152 2.96 22.06 5.29
C TYR A 152 2.95 22.44 3.79
N CYS A 153 1.80 22.42 3.14
CA CYS A 153 1.67 23.00 1.81
C CYS A 153 2.01 24.50 1.86
N ASP A 154 1.40 25.25 2.80
CA ASP A 154 1.65 26.68 2.96
C ASP A 154 3.11 26.97 3.29
N ALA A 155 3.69 26.23 4.22
CA ALA A 155 5.09 26.40 4.66
C ALA A 155 6.13 26.17 3.54
N THR A 156 5.78 25.35 2.54
CA THR A 156 6.70 24.99 1.44
C THR A 156 6.33 25.61 0.09
N ASP A 157 5.44 26.60 0.06
CA ASP A 157 5.04 27.24 -1.20
C ASP A 157 6.21 27.90 -1.94
N ASN A 158 7.20 28.38 -1.21
CA ASN A 158 8.41 29.02 -1.77
C ASN A 158 9.54 28.02 -2.09
N TYR A 159 9.35 26.72 -1.84
CA TYR A 159 10.35 25.72 -2.18
C TYR A 159 10.37 25.47 -3.70
N PRO A 160 11.49 24.97 -4.25
CA PRO A 160 11.52 24.45 -5.62
C PRO A 160 10.41 23.40 -5.82
N ASP A 161 9.82 23.33 -7.01
CA ASP A 161 8.66 22.47 -7.26
C ASP A 161 8.90 21.00 -6.86
N PHE A 162 10.08 20.48 -7.13
CA PHE A 162 10.47 19.11 -6.79
C PHE A 162 10.52 18.84 -5.27
N ALA A 163 10.55 19.86 -4.43
CA ALA A 163 10.64 19.77 -2.97
C ALA A 163 9.44 20.41 -2.24
N LYS A 164 8.43 20.90 -2.96
CA LYS A 164 7.19 21.36 -2.33
C LYS A 164 6.49 20.20 -1.66
N PHE A 165 5.96 20.38 -0.46
CA PHE A 165 5.22 19.33 0.23
C PHE A 165 4.02 18.86 -0.62
N ARG A 166 3.90 17.55 -0.81
CA ARG A 166 2.78 16.88 -1.46
C ARG A 166 2.34 15.71 -0.62
N TRP A 167 1.04 15.44 -0.62
CA TRP A 167 0.47 14.36 0.19
C TRP A 167 -0.72 13.70 -0.48
N THR A 168 -0.78 12.37 -0.43
CA THR A 168 -1.93 11.60 -0.89
C THR A 168 -2.73 11.13 0.30
N CYS A 169 -4.03 11.52 0.38
CA CYS A 169 -4.97 10.98 1.35
C CYS A 169 -5.30 9.54 0.94
N GLU A 170 -4.74 8.57 1.64
CA GLU A 170 -4.84 7.13 1.32
C GLU A 170 -6.27 6.63 1.32
N ILE A 171 -7.09 7.07 2.29
CA ILE A 171 -8.46 6.63 2.47
C ILE A 171 -9.48 7.75 2.30
N ALA A 172 -10.57 7.44 1.61
CA ALA A 172 -11.65 8.40 1.35
C ALA A 172 -12.49 8.72 2.59
N TRP A 173 -12.58 7.81 3.57
CA TRP A 173 -13.35 8.03 4.78
C TRP A 173 -12.93 9.29 5.54
N ALA A 174 -11.65 9.45 5.80
CA ALA A 174 -11.14 10.61 6.54
C ALA A 174 -11.50 11.93 5.84
N VAL A 175 -11.35 11.99 4.50
CA VAL A 175 -11.73 13.17 3.71
C VAL A 175 -13.22 13.40 3.72
N SER A 176 -14.04 12.35 3.64
CA SER A 176 -15.50 12.45 3.71
C SER A 176 -15.97 13.04 5.05
N GLU A 177 -15.36 12.62 6.16
CA GLU A 177 -15.68 13.17 7.48
C GLU A 177 -15.11 14.58 7.65
N TYR A 178 -13.94 14.88 7.06
CA TYR A 178 -13.37 16.24 7.03
C TYR A 178 -14.33 17.25 6.40
N LEU A 179 -14.92 16.90 5.27
CA LEU A 179 -15.89 17.74 4.57
C LEU A 179 -17.19 17.98 5.37
N LYS A 180 -17.49 17.12 6.35
CA LYS A 180 -18.69 17.25 7.20
C LYS A 180 -18.43 18.08 8.45
N CYS A 181 -17.22 18.04 9.02
CA CYS A 181 -16.97 18.57 10.35
C CYS A 181 -16.02 19.78 10.39
N ARG A 182 -15.28 20.07 9.31
CA ARG A 182 -14.34 21.20 9.31
C ARG A 182 -15.01 22.51 8.88
N PRO A 183 -14.51 23.66 9.36
CA PRO A 183 -14.99 24.98 8.92
C PRO A 183 -14.85 25.16 7.40
N ALA A 184 -15.74 25.96 6.80
CA ALA A 184 -15.75 26.21 5.37
C ALA A 184 -14.42 26.74 4.82
N GLU A 185 -13.68 27.52 5.61
CA GLU A 185 -12.36 28.02 5.27
C GLU A 185 -11.34 26.86 5.08
N GLN A 186 -11.31 25.91 5.99
CA GLN A 186 -10.41 24.72 5.89
C GLN A 186 -10.79 23.84 4.70
N ILE A 187 -12.08 23.67 4.45
CA ILE A 187 -12.57 22.96 3.27
C ILE A 187 -12.14 23.68 1.98
N ALA A 188 -12.18 25.00 1.97
CA ALA A 188 -11.73 25.80 0.82
C ALA A 188 -10.22 25.65 0.58
N ARG A 189 -9.41 25.68 1.65
CA ARG A 189 -7.96 25.39 1.58
C ARG A 189 -7.70 24.00 0.99
N LEU A 190 -8.39 22.97 1.48
CA LEU A 190 -8.24 21.61 0.94
C LEU A 190 -8.57 21.57 -0.57
N LYS A 191 -9.70 22.13 -0.98
CA LYS A 191 -10.08 22.22 -2.39
C LYS A 191 -9.02 22.91 -3.25
N GLN A 192 -8.43 24.00 -2.74
CA GLN A 192 -7.36 24.72 -3.43
C GLN A 192 -6.11 23.84 -3.58
N ARG A 193 -5.65 23.18 -2.51
CA ARG A 193 -4.45 22.32 -2.55
C ARG A 193 -4.65 21.07 -3.42
N VAL A 194 -5.89 20.55 -3.49
CA VAL A 194 -6.24 19.48 -4.43
C VAL A 194 -6.19 19.98 -5.88
N LYS A 195 -6.71 21.17 -6.15
CA LYS A 195 -6.66 21.79 -7.49
C LYS A 195 -5.22 22.05 -7.96
N GLU A 196 -4.34 22.42 -7.05
CA GLU A 196 -2.90 22.65 -7.30
C GLU A 196 -2.11 21.34 -7.50
N GLY A 197 -2.69 20.18 -7.21
CA GLY A 197 -1.99 18.89 -7.23
C GLY A 197 -1.01 18.71 -6.06
N ARG A 198 -1.16 19.50 -4.97
CA ARG A 198 -0.37 19.39 -3.75
C ARG A 198 -0.94 18.34 -2.78
N ILE A 199 -2.25 18.17 -2.82
CA ILE A 199 -2.96 17.10 -2.10
C ILE A 199 -3.77 16.30 -3.11
N GLU A 200 -3.72 14.98 -3.00
CA GLU A 200 -4.50 14.05 -3.81
C GLU A 200 -5.45 13.24 -2.92
N LEU A 201 -6.64 12.96 -3.44
CA LEU A 201 -7.63 12.14 -2.76
C LEU A 201 -7.66 10.75 -3.41
N ALA A 202 -7.40 9.71 -2.62
CA ALA A 202 -7.64 8.35 -3.08
C ALA A 202 -9.11 7.96 -2.92
N THR A 203 -9.52 6.93 -3.65
CA THR A 203 -10.93 6.59 -3.85
C THR A 203 -11.47 5.52 -2.93
N MET A 204 -10.60 4.65 -2.39
CA MET A 204 -11.02 3.57 -1.51
C MET A 204 -11.49 4.12 -0.17
N PHE A 205 -12.63 3.62 0.31
CA PHE A 205 -13.18 4.05 1.61
C PHE A 205 -12.22 3.75 2.76
N LEU A 206 -11.70 2.52 2.81
CA LEU A 206 -10.69 2.00 3.74
C LEU A 206 -9.80 1.00 3.00
N ASN A 207 -8.79 0.44 3.66
CA ASN A 207 -8.06 -0.73 3.18
C ASN A 207 -8.84 -2.01 3.52
N PHE A 208 -9.00 -2.94 2.59
CA PHE A 208 -9.88 -4.09 2.74
C PHE A 208 -9.18 -5.41 2.51
N ASP A 209 -9.57 -6.40 3.29
CA ASP A 209 -9.36 -7.82 3.03
C ASP A 209 -10.37 -8.37 2.00
N GLU A 210 -10.24 -9.63 1.63
CA GLU A 210 -11.17 -10.37 0.76
C GLU A 210 -12.49 -10.79 1.47
N LEU A 211 -12.97 -10.00 2.44
CA LEU A 211 -14.22 -10.25 3.18
C LEU A 211 -15.46 -9.61 2.56
N PRO A 212 -15.38 -8.37 2.02
CA PRO A 212 -16.54 -7.70 1.45
C PRO A 212 -17.11 -8.49 0.28
N ASP A 213 -18.43 -8.43 0.11
CA ASP A 213 -19.03 -8.85 -1.13
C ASP A 213 -18.94 -7.74 -2.20
N GLU A 214 -19.27 -8.12 -3.42
CA GLU A 214 -19.23 -7.24 -4.58
C GLU A 214 -20.02 -5.93 -4.39
N GLN A 215 -21.17 -5.98 -3.73
CA GLN A 215 -22.00 -4.82 -3.48
C GLN A 215 -21.36 -3.88 -2.44
N THR A 216 -20.81 -4.42 -1.38
CA THR A 216 -20.14 -3.62 -0.33
C THR A 216 -18.86 -2.99 -0.87
N LEU A 217 -18.12 -3.71 -1.73
CA LEU A 217 -16.97 -3.16 -2.45
C LEU A 217 -17.39 -1.99 -3.36
N ALA A 218 -18.49 -2.11 -4.11
CA ALA A 218 -19.01 -1.01 -4.91
C ALA A 218 -19.41 0.18 -4.02
N ALA A 219 -20.00 -0.07 -2.85
CA ALA A 219 -20.36 0.99 -1.89
C ALA A 219 -19.14 1.71 -1.31
N SER A 220 -17.98 1.08 -1.24
CA SER A 220 -16.73 1.71 -0.81
C SER A 220 -16.29 2.89 -1.69
N LEU A 221 -16.81 2.97 -2.92
CA LEU A 221 -16.50 4.04 -3.87
C LEU A 221 -17.49 5.23 -3.81
N TYR A 222 -18.54 5.20 -2.96
CA TYR A 222 -19.50 6.29 -2.82
C TYR A 222 -18.89 7.66 -2.47
N PRO A 223 -17.78 7.77 -1.72
CA PRO A 223 -17.13 9.06 -1.49
C PRO A 223 -16.75 9.82 -2.76
N ILE A 224 -16.48 9.14 -3.87
CA ILE A 224 -16.15 9.77 -5.17
C ILE A 224 -17.27 10.75 -5.58
N LYS A 225 -18.52 10.38 -5.36
CA LYS A 225 -19.67 11.28 -5.64
C LYS A 225 -19.59 12.54 -4.79
N GLN A 226 -19.36 12.40 -3.48
CA GLN A 226 -19.23 13.54 -2.56
C GLN A 226 -18.06 14.45 -2.98
N PHE A 227 -16.94 13.89 -3.39
CA PHE A 227 -15.77 14.65 -3.86
C PHE A 227 -16.10 15.45 -5.12
N ARG A 228 -16.76 14.82 -6.10
CA ARG A 228 -17.20 15.47 -7.34
C ARG A 228 -18.18 16.62 -7.07
N GLU A 229 -19.16 16.43 -6.19
CA GLU A 229 -20.09 17.46 -5.76
C GLU A 229 -19.40 18.64 -5.08
N ASN A 230 -18.23 18.40 -4.47
CA ASN A 230 -17.37 19.42 -3.90
C ASN A 230 -16.33 20.00 -4.88
N GLY A 231 -16.40 19.64 -6.17
CA GLY A 231 -15.49 20.13 -7.21
C GLY A 231 -14.09 19.52 -7.15
N MET A 232 -13.92 18.41 -6.45
CA MET A 232 -12.65 17.68 -6.34
C MET A 232 -12.69 16.38 -7.15
N ARG A 233 -11.53 15.98 -7.68
CA ARG A 233 -11.38 14.73 -8.41
C ARG A 233 -10.62 13.73 -7.55
N ALA A 234 -10.99 12.45 -7.66
CA ALA A 234 -10.27 11.32 -7.13
C ALA A 234 -10.19 10.28 -8.26
N GLU A 235 -9.01 10.09 -8.80
CA GLU A 235 -8.75 9.24 -9.98
C GLU A 235 -7.80 8.08 -9.63
N VAL A 236 -7.27 8.03 -8.39
CA VAL A 236 -6.37 6.99 -7.90
C VAL A 236 -7.05 6.20 -6.80
N ALA A 237 -7.04 4.88 -6.91
CA ALA A 237 -7.29 4.00 -5.79
C ALA A 237 -5.96 3.66 -5.11
N MET A 238 -5.94 3.71 -3.77
CA MET A 238 -4.84 3.19 -2.97
C MET A 238 -5.35 2.04 -2.11
N GLN A 239 -4.53 1.02 -2.00
CA GLN A 239 -4.77 -0.11 -1.12
C GLN A 239 -3.41 -0.52 -0.55
N ASP A 240 -3.21 -0.32 0.74
CA ASP A 240 -1.93 -0.50 1.39
C ASP A 240 -2.05 -1.55 2.51
N ASP A 241 -0.94 -2.15 2.87
CA ASP A 241 -0.78 -3.24 3.84
C ASP A 241 -1.29 -4.61 3.34
N VAL A 242 -2.41 -4.66 2.66
CA VAL A 242 -2.98 -5.86 2.06
C VAL A 242 -2.21 -6.32 0.81
N ASN A 243 -2.40 -7.57 0.39
CA ASN A 243 -1.61 -8.18 -0.68
C ASN A 243 -2.35 -8.33 -2.01
N GLY A 244 -3.60 -7.94 -2.06
CA GLY A 244 -4.45 -8.00 -3.24
C GLY A 244 -5.83 -7.43 -2.99
N ILE A 245 -6.67 -7.45 -4.01
CA ILE A 245 -8.07 -7.04 -3.95
C ILE A 245 -8.90 -7.83 -4.97
N GLY A 246 -10.21 -7.92 -4.77
CA GLY A 246 -11.13 -8.62 -5.65
C GLY A 246 -11.06 -8.17 -7.10
N TRP A 247 -11.09 -9.12 -8.04
CA TRP A 247 -10.99 -8.81 -9.47
C TRP A 247 -12.12 -7.90 -10.00
N CYS A 248 -13.29 -7.92 -9.35
CA CYS A 248 -14.41 -7.03 -9.67
C CYS A 248 -14.05 -5.54 -9.55
N PHE A 249 -13.05 -5.18 -8.73
CA PHE A 249 -12.59 -3.79 -8.62
C PHE A 249 -12.05 -3.23 -9.92
N SER A 250 -11.42 -4.02 -10.78
CA SER A 250 -10.98 -3.55 -12.10
C SER A 250 -12.13 -3.04 -12.96
N GLU A 251 -13.34 -3.61 -12.79
CA GLU A 251 -14.57 -3.15 -13.41
C GLU A 251 -15.11 -1.87 -12.74
N TYR A 252 -15.23 -1.90 -11.41
CA TYR A 252 -15.82 -0.80 -10.63
C TYR A 252 -14.97 0.45 -10.69
N PHE A 253 -13.67 0.34 -10.64
CA PHE A 253 -12.78 1.48 -10.81
C PHE A 253 -13.00 2.16 -12.16
N ALA A 254 -13.00 1.39 -13.24
CA ALA A 254 -13.24 1.93 -14.57
C ALA A 254 -14.61 2.62 -14.69
N ASP A 255 -15.68 2.01 -14.14
CA ASP A 255 -17.03 2.57 -14.14
C ASP A 255 -17.15 3.83 -13.26
N ALA A 256 -16.44 3.87 -12.14
CA ALA A 256 -16.40 5.03 -11.27
C ALA A 256 -15.51 6.17 -11.82
N GLY A 257 -14.75 5.93 -12.92
CA GLY A 257 -13.81 6.89 -13.49
C GLY A 257 -12.50 6.97 -12.74
N VAL A 258 -12.15 5.93 -11.97
CA VAL A 258 -10.82 5.71 -11.41
C VAL A 258 -9.91 5.20 -12.52
N LYS A 259 -8.75 5.82 -12.69
CA LYS A 259 -7.82 5.50 -13.78
C LYS A 259 -6.64 4.67 -13.32
N TYR A 260 -6.26 4.83 -12.06
CA TYR A 260 -5.01 4.34 -11.50
C TYR A 260 -5.23 3.57 -10.21
N VAL A 261 -4.48 2.51 -10.02
CA VAL A 261 -4.48 1.72 -8.77
C VAL A 261 -3.06 1.59 -8.25
N ASN A 262 -2.83 2.10 -7.06
CA ASN A 262 -1.56 1.97 -6.35
C ASN A 262 -1.71 0.98 -5.20
N MET A 263 -0.88 -0.06 -5.18
CA MET A 263 -0.92 -1.10 -4.17
C MET A 263 0.43 -1.20 -3.47
N GLY A 264 0.51 -0.71 -2.23
CA GLY A 264 1.68 -0.80 -1.36
C GLY A 264 1.57 -2.02 -0.44
N THR A 265 2.01 -3.17 -0.91
CA THR A 265 1.82 -4.44 -0.22
C THR A 265 2.73 -4.61 0.98
N HIS A 266 2.29 -5.39 1.97
CA HIS A 266 3.09 -5.85 3.09
C HIS A 266 3.45 -7.34 2.91
N GLY A 267 4.73 -7.67 2.91
CA GLY A 267 5.19 -8.99 2.47
C GLY A 267 5.40 -10.03 3.57
N HIS A 268 5.05 -9.76 4.83
CA HIS A 268 5.47 -10.64 5.92
C HIS A 268 4.46 -11.76 6.25
N ARG A 269 3.20 -11.67 5.79
CA ARG A 269 2.15 -12.65 6.14
C ARG A 269 1.92 -13.72 5.09
N ALA A 270 2.12 -13.40 3.82
CA ALA A 270 1.77 -14.30 2.73
C ALA A 270 2.63 -14.09 1.50
N LEU A 271 2.53 -15.04 0.57
CA LEU A 271 3.07 -14.88 -0.77
C LEU A 271 2.32 -13.76 -1.49
N ILE A 272 3.07 -12.91 -2.16
CA ILE A 272 2.52 -11.76 -2.88
C ILE A 272 2.48 -12.08 -4.36
N CYS A 273 1.34 -11.80 -5.01
CA CYS A 273 1.23 -11.86 -6.46
C CYS A 273 2.08 -10.77 -7.10
N PHE A 274 2.65 -11.10 -8.25
CA PHE A 274 3.51 -10.24 -9.07
C PHE A 274 4.85 -9.89 -8.43
N ASP A 275 5.85 -9.70 -9.27
CA ASP A 275 7.14 -9.14 -8.88
C ASP A 275 6.98 -7.65 -8.52
N LYS A 276 7.90 -7.14 -7.73
CA LYS A 276 7.89 -5.74 -7.30
C LYS A 276 9.16 -5.00 -7.72
N PRO A 277 9.02 -3.75 -8.12
CA PRO A 277 7.74 -3.10 -8.48
C PRO A 277 7.29 -3.52 -9.89
N THR A 278 5.98 -3.54 -10.15
CA THR A 278 5.43 -3.90 -11.47
C THR A 278 4.31 -2.95 -11.88
N VAL A 279 4.33 -2.51 -13.13
CA VAL A 279 3.26 -1.73 -13.77
C VAL A 279 2.53 -2.61 -14.78
N PHE A 280 1.20 -2.56 -14.79
CA PHE A 280 0.39 -3.30 -15.74
C PHE A 280 -0.99 -2.67 -15.95
N TRP A 281 -1.59 -2.92 -17.09
CA TRP A 281 -3.00 -2.71 -17.31
C TRP A 281 -3.77 -3.87 -16.68
N TRP A 282 -4.55 -3.60 -15.65
CA TRP A 282 -5.41 -4.60 -15.04
C TRP A 282 -6.74 -4.63 -15.78
N GLU A 283 -6.96 -5.72 -16.53
CA GLU A 283 -8.14 -5.89 -17.37
C GLU A 283 -9.24 -6.62 -16.61
N SER A 284 -10.43 -6.02 -16.60
CA SER A 284 -11.63 -6.57 -16.00
C SER A 284 -12.22 -7.74 -16.80
N PRO A 285 -13.17 -8.49 -16.22
CA PRO A 285 -13.94 -9.50 -16.97
C PRO A 285 -14.60 -8.97 -18.24
N SER A 286 -15.07 -7.73 -18.27
CA SER A 286 -15.70 -7.08 -19.43
C SER A 286 -14.72 -6.46 -20.44
N GLY A 287 -13.42 -6.44 -20.12
CA GLY A 287 -12.38 -5.87 -20.97
C GLY A 287 -12.03 -4.41 -20.67
N LYS A 288 -12.60 -3.78 -19.63
CA LYS A 288 -12.17 -2.46 -19.17
C LYS A 288 -10.82 -2.54 -18.49
N LYS A 289 -10.04 -1.45 -18.55
CA LYS A 289 -8.67 -1.44 -18.03
C LYS A 289 -8.44 -0.28 -17.09
N VAL A 290 -7.67 -0.54 -16.03
CA VAL A 290 -7.11 0.47 -15.15
C VAL A 290 -5.60 0.29 -15.07
N LEU A 291 -4.84 1.39 -15.09
CA LEU A 291 -3.39 1.32 -14.95
C LEU A 291 -3.02 1.08 -13.49
N THR A 292 -2.30 0.00 -13.25
CA THR A 292 -2.05 -0.50 -11.90
C THR A 292 -0.54 -0.57 -11.64
N TYR A 293 -0.15 -0.14 -10.44
CA TYR A 293 1.19 -0.25 -9.93
C TYR A 293 1.20 -1.11 -8.67
N ARG A 294 1.80 -2.29 -8.77
CA ARG A 294 2.17 -3.08 -7.62
C ARG A 294 3.48 -2.51 -7.11
N ALA A 295 3.38 -1.64 -6.13
CA ALA A 295 4.49 -0.88 -5.57
C ALA A 295 5.38 -1.75 -4.64
N GLU A 296 6.43 -1.16 -4.14
CA GLU A 296 7.13 -1.66 -2.96
C GLU A 296 6.22 -1.55 -1.72
N HIS A 297 6.74 -1.90 -0.56
CA HIS A 297 6.05 -1.69 0.72
C HIS A 297 5.61 -0.22 0.89
N TYR A 298 4.45 0.02 1.45
CA TYR A 298 3.89 1.38 1.65
C TYR A 298 4.77 2.31 2.52
N HIS A 299 5.72 1.76 3.27
CA HIS A 299 6.75 2.51 4.01
C HIS A 299 8.15 2.40 3.38
N TYR A 300 8.29 2.04 2.12
CA TYR A 300 9.61 1.73 1.57
C TYR A 300 10.58 2.90 1.61
N GLY A 301 10.11 4.13 1.41
CA GLY A 301 10.92 5.33 1.53
C GLY A 301 11.39 5.60 2.97
N ASN A 302 10.66 5.15 3.98
CA ASN A 302 11.10 5.22 5.37
C ASN A 302 12.27 4.27 5.64
N PHE A 303 12.34 3.12 4.95
CA PHE A 303 13.50 2.24 5.03
C PHE A 303 14.75 2.87 4.39
N PHE A 304 14.59 3.83 3.47
CA PHE A 304 15.72 4.65 3.03
C PHE A 304 16.17 5.67 4.09
N GLY A 305 15.30 6.03 5.03
CA GLY A 305 15.56 7.05 6.03
C GLY A 305 15.09 8.46 5.62
N ILE A 306 14.18 8.59 4.65
CA ILE A 306 13.68 9.88 4.14
C ILE A 306 13.05 10.78 5.21
N HIS A 307 12.56 10.18 6.30
CA HIS A 307 11.94 10.85 7.45
C HIS A 307 12.95 11.30 8.51
N THR A 308 14.24 11.02 8.31
CA THR A 308 15.33 11.35 9.24
C THR A 308 16.14 12.53 8.76
N ASP A 309 17.13 12.94 9.55
CA ASP A 309 18.13 13.94 9.14
C ASP A 309 19.41 13.27 8.60
N ASN A 310 19.45 11.94 8.50
CA ASN A 310 20.62 11.17 8.08
C ASN A 310 20.68 11.05 6.54
N PHE A 311 21.30 12.07 5.92
CA PHE A 311 21.45 12.12 4.47
C PHE A 311 22.33 10.97 3.92
N ASP A 312 23.37 10.58 4.64
CA ASP A 312 24.30 9.53 4.17
C ASP A 312 23.61 8.16 4.09
N GLN A 313 22.78 7.86 5.09
CA GLN A 313 21.96 6.63 5.06
C GLN A 313 20.94 6.65 3.91
N PHE A 314 20.27 7.79 3.72
CA PHE A 314 19.31 7.95 2.63
C PHE A 314 19.98 7.77 1.27
N GLU A 315 21.13 8.39 1.07
CA GLU A 315 21.94 8.30 -0.14
C GLU A 315 22.33 6.85 -0.46
N GLU A 316 22.93 6.16 0.49
CA GLU A 316 23.39 4.79 0.30
C GLU A 316 22.23 3.85 -0.06
N ARG A 317 21.09 4.00 0.63
CA ARG A 317 19.89 3.15 0.40
C ARG A 317 19.26 3.41 -0.97
N VAL A 318 19.13 4.67 -1.38
CA VAL A 318 18.59 5.02 -2.70
C VAL A 318 19.49 4.50 -3.83
N LEU A 319 20.82 4.71 -3.72
CA LEU A 319 21.75 4.23 -4.74
C LEU A 319 21.79 2.69 -4.81
N THR A 320 21.69 2.02 -3.69
CA THR A 320 21.60 0.55 -3.64
C THR A 320 20.32 0.07 -4.33
N TYR A 321 19.19 0.66 -4.00
CA TYR A 321 17.90 0.31 -4.60
C TYR A 321 17.87 0.52 -6.13
N LEU A 322 18.41 1.62 -6.62
CA LEU A 322 18.50 1.86 -8.06
C LEU A 322 19.40 0.84 -8.76
N GLY A 323 20.52 0.47 -8.13
CA GLY A 323 21.38 -0.62 -8.62
C GLY A 323 20.65 -1.97 -8.68
N GLU A 324 19.79 -2.28 -7.70
CA GLU A 324 18.93 -3.47 -7.72
C GLU A 324 17.90 -3.43 -8.86
N MET A 325 17.31 -2.27 -9.12
CA MET A 325 16.38 -2.09 -10.24
C MET A 325 17.06 -2.27 -11.60
N GLU A 326 18.30 -1.79 -11.75
CA GLU A 326 19.09 -2.04 -12.95
C GLU A 326 19.43 -3.54 -13.12
N ALA A 327 19.82 -4.19 -12.04
CA ALA A 327 20.10 -5.63 -12.05
C ALA A 327 18.87 -6.49 -12.39
N LYS A 328 17.68 -6.05 -11.98
CA LYS A 328 16.38 -6.68 -12.33
C LYS A 328 15.90 -6.33 -13.75
N ASN A 329 16.60 -5.47 -14.47
CA ASN A 329 16.15 -4.94 -15.76
C ASN A 329 14.77 -4.27 -15.69
N TYR A 330 14.52 -3.50 -14.62
CA TYR A 330 13.26 -2.75 -14.52
C TYR A 330 13.06 -1.85 -15.75
N PRO A 331 11.90 -1.95 -16.44
CA PRO A 331 11.80 -1.44 -17.82
C PRO A 331 11.60 0.08 -17.92
N TYR A 332 11.25 0.78 -16.84
CA TYR A 332 10.90 2.20 -16.87
C TYR A 332 11.97 3.05 -16.21
N ASP A 333 12.19 4.29 -16.68
CA ASP A 333 13.13 5.25 -16.08
C ASP A 333 12.52 6.03 -14.92
N ILE A 334 11.35 5.65 -14.47
CA ILE A 334 10.62 6.27 -13.37
C ILE A 334 10.17 5.23 -12.34
N LEU A 335 10.25 5.60 -11.07
CA LEU A 335 9.79 4.83 -9.91
C LEU A 335 8.89 5.71 -9.03
N ALA A 336 7.92 5.09 -8.36
CA ALA A 336 7.22 5.70 -7.24
C ALA A 336 7.55 4.92 -5.96
N VAL A 337 7.85 5.63 -4.89
CA VAL A 337 8.18 5.07 -3.59
C VAL A 337 7.31 5.75 -2.54
N GLN A 338 6.47 4.96 -1.88
CA GLN A 338 5.61 5.42 -0.80
C GLN A 338 6.40 5.60 0.49
N HIS A 339 6.02 6.59 1.28
CA HIS A 339 6.56 6.82 2.63
C HIS A 339 5.57 7.59 3.49
N SER A 340 5.71 7.45 4.80
CA SER A 340 5.02 8.28 5.80
C SER A 340 5.95 9.33 6.40
N GLY A 341 5.40 10.22 7.21
CA GLY A 341 6.20 11.25 7.87
C GLY A 341 7.18 10.71 8.92
N TYR A 342 6.92 9.51 9.46
CA TYR A 342 7.78 8.80 10.42
C TYR A 342 7.75 7.30 10.13
N LEU A 343 8.71 6.54 10.68
CA LEU A 343 8.74 5.08 10.54
C LEU A 343 7.75 4.44 11.54
N THR A 344 6.49 4.56 11.25
CA THR A 344 5.39 3.88 11.96
C THR A 344 4.16 3.91 11.04
N ASP A 345 3.24 2.96 11.24
CA ASP A 345 1.91 2.99 10.62
C ASP A 345 1.18 4.27 11.07
N ASN A 346 0.05 4.59 10.62
CA ASN A 346 -0.75 5.78 11.04
C ASN A 346 0.09 7.04 11.41
N ALA A 347 1.22 7.25 10.74
CA ALA A 347 2.13 8.35 11.06
C ALA A 347 1.60 9.71 10.57
N PRO A 348 1.79 10.81 11.32
CA PRO A 348 1.49 12.13 10.81
C PRO A 348 2.38 12.50 9.62
N PRO A 349 1.96 13.45 8.76
CA PRO A 349 2.81 14.00 7.71
C PRO A 349 4.02 14.77 8.28
N SER A 350 5.05 14.98 7.46
CA SER A 350 6.26 15.71 7.84
C SER A 350 6.90 16.40 6.63
N THR A 351 7.56 17.53 6.83
CA THR A 351 8.35 18.24 5.80
C THR A 351 9.76 17.69 5.62
N LYS A 352 10.19 16.71 6.44
CA LYS A 352 11.55 16.16 6.38
C LYS A 352 11.94 15.64 4.99
N SER A 353 11.01 14.99 4.29
CA SER A 353 11.23 14.56 2.91
C SER A 353 11.53 15.75 1.97
N CYS A 354 10.86 16.88 2.14
CA CYS A 354 11.10 18.06 1.33
C CYS A 354 12.54 18.56 1.46
N GLU A 355 13.04 18.65 2.69
CA GLU A 355 14.41 19.08 3.00
C GLU A 355 15.45 18.05 2.49
N MET A 356 15.16 16.75 2.66
CA MET A 356 16.02 15.68 2.17
C MET A 356 16.20 15.74 0.66
N LEU A 357 15.11 15.99 -0.09
CA LEU A 357 15.14 16.06 -1.54
C LEU A 357 15.80 17.35 -2.08
N GLN A 358 15.78 18.45 -1.32
CA GLN A 358 16.59 19.62 -1.66
C GLN A 358 18.08 19.28 -1.62
N LYS A 359 18.57 18.72 -0.50
CA LYS A 359 19.97 18.27 -0.35
C LYS A 359 20.36 17.28 -1.45
N TRP A 360 19.46 16.36 -1.79
CA TRP A 360 19.71 15.41 -2.87
C TRP A 360 19.92 16.09 -4.22
N ASN A 361 18.98 16.92 -4.67
CA ASN A 361 19.05 17.54 -5.99
C ASN A 361 20.10 18.67 -6.08
N GLU A 362 20.62 19.16 -4.96
CA GLU A 362 21.83 19.99 -4.92
C GLU A 362 23.08 19.19 -5.29
N LYS A 363 23.19 17.95 -4.80
CA LYS A 363 24.36 17.07 -4.99
C LYS A 363 24.34 16.34 -6.33
N TYR A 364 23.14 15.91 -6.77
CA TYR A 364 22.98 15.03 -7.91
C TYR A 364 22.39 15.73 -9.13
N GLU A 365 22.92 15.43 -10.32
CA GLU A 365 22.24 15.70 -11.58
C GLU A 365 21.26 14.57 -11.91
N TRP A 366 21.67 13.33 -11.68
CA TRP A 366 20.84 12.12 -11.77
C TRP A 366 21.21 11.17 -10.62
N PRO A 367 20.22 10.46 -10.05
CA PRO A 367 18.77 10.48 -10.31
C PRO A 367 18.11 11.78 -9.83
N LYS A 368 17.00 12.15 -10.50
CA LYS A 368 16.12 13.25 -10.05
C LYS A 368 15.10 12.69 -9.06
N LEU A 369 15.10 13.20 -7.86
CA LEU A 369 14.13 12.86 -6.82
C LEU A 369 13.17 14.02 -6.60
N ARG A 370 11.87 13.73 -6.43
CA ARG A 370 10.89 14.76 -6.13
C ARG A 370 9.79 14.25 -5.20
N THR A 371 9.19 15.16 -4.43
CA THR A 371 7.89 14.91 -3.80
C THR A 371 6.83 14.78 -4.88
N ALA A 372 5.90 13.87 -4.72
CA ALA A 372 4.81 13.66 -5.67
C ALA A 372 3.53 13.19 -4.98
N VAL A 373 2.40 13.38 -5.64
CA VAL A 373 1.19 12.62 -5.38
C VAL A 373 1.17 11.37 -6.27
N ALA A 374 0.41 10.35 -5.87
CA ALA A 374 0.46 9.04 -6.54
C ALA A 374 0.15 9.12 -8.05
N SER A 375 -0.80 9.94 -8.49
CA SER A 375 -1.17 10.06 -9.91
C SER A 375 -0.07 10.61 -10.81
N GLU A 376 0.92 11.35 -10.28
CA GLU A 376 2.00 11.94 -11.11
C GLU A 376 2.89 10.85 -11.71
N PHE A 377 3.14 9.77 -10.97
CA PHE A 377 3.83 8.60 -11.49
C PHE A 377 3.07 7.96 -12.66
N PHE A 378 1.79 7.67 -12.45
CA PHE A 378 0.96 7.02 -13.47
C PHE A 378 0.85 7.84 -14.75
N LYS A 379 0.65 9.16 -14.64
CA LYS A 379 0.58 10.06 -15.81
C LYS A 379 1.87 10.03 -16.62
N THR A 380 3.02 9.97 -15.95
CA THR A 380 4.32 9.87 -16.64
C THR A 380 4.47 8.53 -17.32
N VAL A 381 4.17 7.43 -16.61
CA VAL A 381 4.25 6.08 -17.19
C VAL A 381 3.29 5.92 -18.38
N GLU A 382 2.05 6.35 -18.24
CA GLU A 382 1.04 6.29 -19.29
C GLU A 382 1.47 7.10 -20.54
N SER A 383 2.02 8.30 -20.33
CA SER A 383 2.42 9.16 -21.45
C SER A 383 3.67 8.67 -22.20
N GLN A 384 4.60 7.99 -21.51
CA GLN A 384 5.89 7.59 -22.09
C GLN A 384 5.97 6.13 -22.50
N TYR A 385 5.17 5.25 -21.89
CA TYR A 385 5.35 3.81 -22.00
C TYR A 385 4.05 3.03 -22.28
N ALA A 386 2.92 3.68 -22.56
CA ALA A 386 1.60 3.03 -22.68
C ALA A 386 1.61 1.76 -23.57
N ASP A 387 2.31 1.83 -24.71
CA ASP A 387 2.37 0.72 -25.68
C ASP A 387 3.26 -0.46 -25.23
N HIS A 388 4.05 -0.26 -24.17
CA HIS A 388 4.98 -1.27 -23.63
C HIS A 388 4.50 -1.88 -22.31
N ILE A 389 3.35 -1.40 -21.79
CA ILE A 389 2.81 -1.90 -20.52
C ILE A 389 2.04 -3.19 -20.78
N GLN A 390 2.44 -4.25 -20.09
CA GLN A 390 1.75 -5.53 -20.14
C GLN A 390 0.29 -5.42 -19.66
N THR A 391 -0.58 -6.24 -20.23
CA THR A 391 -1.96 -6.38 -19.74
C THR A 391 -2.07 -7.68 -18.97
N ILE A 392 -2.62 -7.60 -17.76
CA ILE A 392 -2.92 -8.74 -16.89
C ILE A 392 -4.43 -8.86 -16.76
N ARG A 393 -4.96 -10.05 -17.06
CA ARG A 393 -6.36 -10.41 -16.92
C ARG A 393 -6.49 -11.55 -15.91
N GLY A 394 -6.93 -11.23 -14.71
CA GLY A 394 -7.05 -12.23 -13.65
C GLY A 394 -7.29 -11.62 -12.28
N ALA A 395 -7.58 -12.49 -11.32
CA ALA A 395 -7.71 -12.12 -9.93
C ALA A 395 -6.36 -11.72 -9.34
N TRP A 396 -6.41 -10.86 -8.33
CA TRP A 396 -5.28 -10.50 -7.49
C TRP A 396 -5.62 -10.88 -6.05
N PRO A 397 -5.46 -12.18 -5.67
CA PRO A 397 -5.93 -12.68 -4.39
C PRO A 397 -5.14 -12.08 -3.22
N ASP A 398 -5.85 -11.82 -2.16
CA ASP A 398 -5.31 -11.42 -0.87
C ASP A 398 -5.40 -12.58 0.13
N TRP A 399 -4.42 -12.67 1.03
CA TRP A 399 -4.31 -13.70 2.06
C TRP A 399 -4.39 -13.10 3.47
N TRP A 400 -4.68 -11.83 3.59
CA TRP A 400 -4.63 -11.06 4.85
C TRP A 400 -5.83 -11.29 5.78
N THR A 401 -6.63 -12.33 5.57
CA THR A 401 -7.86 -12.61 6.32
C THR A 401 -7.67 -13.43 7.59
N ASP A 402 -6.45 -13.78 7.96
CA ASP A 402 -6.13 -14.67 9.09
C ASP A 402 -6.60 -14.12 10.45
N GLY A 403 -6.57 -12.81 10.66
CA GLY A 403 -7.02 -12.16 11.89
C GLY A 403 -8.49 -12.42 12.22
N PHE A 404 -9.35 -12.48 11.19
CA PHE A 404 -10.79 -12.69 11.35
C PHE A 404 -11.17 -14.09 11.85
N ALA A 405 -10.27 -15.06 11.76
CA ALA A 405 -10.46 -16.39 12.34
C ALA A 405 -10.69 -16.34 13.86
N SER A 406 -10.12 -15.35 14.57
CA SER A 406 -10.33 -15.14 16.01
C SER A 406 -11.70 -14.57 16.34
N GLY A 407 -12.47 -14.09 15.35
CA GLY A 407 -13.84 -13.57 15.45
C GLY A 407 -14.83 -14.34 14.58
N ALA A 408 -14.72 -15.66 14.48
CA ALA A 408 -15.51 -16.50 13.55
C ALA A 408 -17.02 -16.30 13.65
N ARG A 409 -17.56 -16.01 14.84
CA ARG A 409 -18.99 -15.72 15.04
C ARG A 409 -19.39 -14.42 14.33
N GLU A 410 -18.63 -13.37 14.52
CA GLU A 410 -18.89 -12.06 13.92
C GLU A 410 -18.64 -12.10 12.41
N ALA A 411 -17.64 -12.84 11.95
CA ALA A 411 -17.42 -13.09 10.52
C ALA A 411 -18.63 -13.79 9.88
N ALA A 412 -19.21 -14.80 10.55
CA ALA A 412 -20.44 -15.45 10.07
C ALA A 412 -21.64 -14.48 10.05
N ILE A 413 -21.76 -13.60 11.06
CA ILE A 413 -22.82 -12.57 11.13
C ILE A 413 -22.65 -11.54 10.01
N SER A 414 -21.43 -11.08 9.75
CA SER A 414 -21.14 -10.20 8.61
C SER A 414 -21.55 -10.84 7.29
N ARG A 415 -21.17 -12.10 7.03
CA ARG A 415 -21.56 -12.84 5.81
C ARG A 415 -23.08 -12.95 5.65
N VAL A 416 -23.83 -13.19 6.72
CA VAL A 416 -25.30 -13.19 6.69
C VAL A 416 -25.84 -11.81 6.37
N THR A 417 -25.27 -10.77 6.96
CA THR A 417 -25.72 -9.38 6.74
C THR A 417 -25.48 -8.91 5.31
N HIS A 418 -24.35 -9.28 4.70
CA HIS A 418 -24.11 -9.04 3.26
C HIS A 418 -25.23 -9.60 2.38
N SER A 419 -25.71 -10.81 2.69
CA SER A 419 -26.84 -11.41 1.96
C SER A 419 -28.17 -10.70 2.25
N ASP A 420 -28.40 -10.33 3.51
CA ASP A 420 -29.65 -9.71 3.94
C ASP A 420 -29.83 -8.31 3.34
N ILE A 421 -28.78 -7.50 3.24
CA ILE A 421 -28.87 -6.16 2.64
C ILE A 421 -29.26 -6.23 1.16
N ILE A 422 -28.74 -7.22 0.43
CA ILE A 422 -29.12 -7.46 -0.96
C ILE A 422 -30.60 -7.83 -1.07
N ALA A 423 -31.07 -8.73 -0.20
CA ALA A 423 -32.46 -9.13 -0.16
C ALA A 423 -33.38 -7.95 0.19
N ASN A 424 -32.98 -7.11 1.15
CA ASN A 424 -33.71 -5.91 1.55
C ASN A 424 -33.82 -4.90 0.40
N GLN A 425 -32.73 -4.62 -0.31
CA GLN A 425 -32.74 -3.71 -1.45
C GLN A 425 -33.58 -4.25 -2.62
N ALA A 426 -33.51 -5.56 -2.88
CA ALA A 426 -34.37 -6.19 -3.88
C ALA A 426 -35.85 -6.06 -3.50
N GLY A 427 -36.20 -6.30 -2.22
CA GLY A 427 -37.54 -6.12 -1.69
C GLY A 427 -38.06 -4.68 -1.81
N LEU A 428 -37.24 -3.69 -1.47
CA LEU A 428 -37.58 -2.28 -1.63
C LEU A 428 -37.78 -1.88 -3.10
N SER A 429 -36.91 -2.38 -3.98
CA SER A 429 -37.04 -2.14 -5.42
C SER A 429 -38.33 -2.73 -5.96
N PHE A 430 -38.67 -3.93 -5.53
CA PHE A 430 -39.92 -4.58 -5.90
C PHE A 430 -41.15 -3.84 -5.35
N ALA A 431 -41.12 -3.42 -4.08
CA ALA A 431 -42.17 -2.58 -3.50
C ALA A 431 -42.40 -1.28 -4.30
N LYS A 432 -41.31 -0.62 -4.71
CA LYS A 432 -41.38 0.58 -5.56
C LYS A 432 -41.99 0.29 -6.93
N MET A 433 -41.69 -0.86 -7.54
CA MET A 433 -42.32 -1.29 -8.80
C MET A 433 -43.84 -1.52 -8.64
N LEU A 434 -44.29 -1.94 -7.44
CA LEU A 434 -45.70 -2.06 -7.09
C LEU A 434 -46.38 -0.72 -6.72
N GLY A 435 -45.69 0.40 -6.82
CA GLY A 435 -46.20 1.73 -6.54
C GLY A 435 -46.01 2.19 -5.11
N ALA A 436 -45.25 1.50 -4.28
CA ALA A 436 -44.96 1.92 -2.91
C ALA A 436 -44.18 3.24 -2.88
N GLN A 437 -44.53 4.11 -1.93
CA GLN A 437 -43.73 5.27 -1.56
C GLN A 437 -42.72 4.80 -0.50
N LEU A 438 -41.44 4.89 -0.83
CA LEU A 438 -40.38 4.54 0.11
C LEU A 438 -40.15 5.67 1.12
N PRO A 439 -39.80 5.36 2.38
CA PRO A 439 -39.36 6.36 3.36
C PRO A 439 -38.21 7.20 2.82
N LYS A 440 -38.16 8.49 3.17
CA LYS A 440 -37.14 9.43 2.69
C LYS A 440 -35.71 9.04 3.15
N ASP A 441 -35.60 8.42 4.33
CA ASP A 441 -34.38 7.99 4.98
C ASP A 441 -33.89 6.60 4.56
N ILE A 442 -34.54 5.96 3.57
CA ILE A 442 -34.22 4.58 3.19
C ILE A 442 -32.78 4.43 2.68
N ASN A 443 -32.30 5.40 1.93
CA ASN A 443 -30.93 5.39 1.42
C ASN A 443 -29.92 5.59 2.55
N ASP A 444 -30.22 6.45 3.52
CA ASP A 444 -29.34 6.67 4.67
C ASP A 444 -29.21 5.39 5.50
N ARG A 445 -30.33 4.67 5.73
CA ARG A 445 -30.30 3.35 6.41
C ARG A 445 -29.46 2.33 5.67
N ILE A 446 -29.55 2.28 4.33
CA ILE A 446 -28.70 1.39 3.52
C ILE A 446 -27.23 1.79 3.63
N GLN A 447 -26.92 3.09 3.61
CA GLN A 447 -25.55 3.57 3.77
C GLN A 447 -24.99 3.27 5.17
N ASP A 448 -25.78 3.37 6.22
CA ASP A 448 -25.35 3.02 7.58
C ASP A 448 -24.99 1.54 7.70
N ILE A 449 -25.77 0.65 7.07
CA ILE A 449 -25.45 -0.78 7.03
C ILE A 449 -24.16 -1.02 6.26
N ASN A 450 -24.02 -0.44 5.06
CA ASN A 450 -22.82 -0.57 4.26
C ASN A 450 -21.59 -0.02 5.00
N LYS A 451 -21.73 1.14 5.67
CA LYS A 451 -20.65 1.72 6.46
C LYS A 451 -20.20 0.78 7.59
N ALA A 452 -21.13 0.19 8.32
CA ALA A 452 -20.81 -0.76 9.39
C ALA A 452 -20.14 -2.03 8.85
N LEU A 453 -20.60 -2.57 7.69
CA LEU A 453 -19.95 -3.68 6.99
C LEU A 453 -18.52 -3.30 6.56
N LEU A 454 -18.34 -2.13 5.93
CA LEU A 454 -17.02 -1.65 5.50
C LEU A 454 -16.04 -1.50 6.67
N PHE A 455 -16.49 -1.03 7.83
CA PHE A 455 -15.65 -0.97 9.03
C PHE A 455 -15.33 -2.34 9.62
N TYR A 456 -16.22 -3.31 9.49
CA TYR A 456 -15.93 -4.68 9.88
C TYR A 456 -14.96 -5.35 8.90
N ASP A 457 -15.12 -5.16 7.61
CA ASP A 457 -14.34 -5.77 6.54
C ASP A 457 -13.01 -5.04 6.27
N GLU A 458 -12.74 -3.94 6.95
CA GLU A 458 -11.45 -3.26 6.94
C GLU A 458 -10.36 -4.22 7.41
N HIS A 459 -9.14 -4.10 6.87
CA HIS A 459 -8.08 -5.12 6.92
C HIS A 459 -7.53 -5.46 8.31
N THR A 460 -7.71 -4.60 9.32
CA THR A 460 -7.18 -4.85 10.66
C THR A 460 -8.16 -5.60 11.54
N PHE A 461 -7.67 -6.55 12.34
CA PHE A 461 -8.48 -7.25 13.33
C PHE A 461 -7.72 -7.41 14.64
N GLY A 462 -8.26 -6.78 15.71
CA GLY A 462 -7.69 -6.81 17.04
C GLY A 462 -6.57 -5.79 17.25
N HIS A 463 -5.77 -6.01 18.29
CA HIS A 463 -4.68 -5.16 18.72
C HIS A 463 -3.34 -5.77 18.32
N SER A 464 -2.35 -4.95 17.91
CA SER A 464 -1.02 -5.39 17.49
C SER A 464 -0.31 -6.28 18.53
N GLU A 465 -0.52 -6.03 19.81
CA GLU A 465 0.05 -6.78 20.93
C GLU A 465 -0.85 -7.91 21.43
N SER A 466 -1.91 -8.29 20.70
CA SER A 466 -2.90 -9.27 21.12
C SER A 466 -2.32 -10.65 21.49
N VAL A 467 -1.18 -11.03 20.91
CA VAL A 467 -0.47 -12.28 21.25
C VAL A 467 0.33 -12.12 22.54
N ARG A 468 1.01 -10.99 22.73
CA ARG A 468 1.86 -10.75 23.90
C ARG A 468 1.05 -10.33 25.11
N ASN A 469 -0.03 -9.59 24.91
CA ASN A 469 -0.92 -9.05 25.94
C ASN A 469 -2.38 -9.41 25.70
N ALA A 470 -2.67 -10.71 25.62
CA ALA A 470 -3.99 -11.24 25.26
C ALA A 470 -5.12 -10.78 26.22
N TYR A 471 -4.79 -10.46 27.46
CA TYR A 471 -5.75 -10.05 28.50
C TYR A 471 -5.66 -8.55 28.84
N GLY A 472 -4.88 -7.77 28.08
CA GLY A 472 -4.80 -6.32 28.25
C GLY A 472 -6.11 -5.62 27.89
N LEU A 473 -6.39 -4.50 28.56
CA LEU A 473 -7.59 -3.70 28.30
C LEU A 473 -7.70 -3.27 26.84
N GLU A 474 -6.61 -2.80 26.25
CA GLU A 474 -6.55 -2.35 24.85
C GLU A 474 -6.86 -3.49 23.88
N THR A 475 -6.38 -4.72 24.15
CA THR A 475 -6.70 -5.89 23.35
C THR A 475 -8.19 -6.21 23.38
N TRP A 476 -8.82 -6.16 24.55
CA TRP A 476 -10.24 -6.38 24.70
C TRP A 476 -11.08 -5.28 24.08
N GLU A 477 -10.69 -4.02 24.31
CA GLU A 477 -11.36 -2.85 23.76
C GLU A 477 -11.42 -2.92 22.22
N GLN A 478 -10.25 -2.99 21.57
CA GLN A 478 -10.16 -2.96 20.12
C GLN A 478 -10.88 -4.15 19.48
N ARG A 479 -10.75 -5.33 20.06
CA ARG A 479 -11.50 -6.51 19.62
C ARG A 479 -13.00 -6.30 19.73
N SER A 480 -13.48 -5.78 20.86
CA SER A 480 -14.91 -5.55 21.09
C SER A 480 -15.48 -4.50 20.15
N LEU A 481 -14.74 -3.42 19.90
CA LEU A 481 -15.12 -2.39 18.95
C LEU A 481 -15.17 -2.92 17.53
N LYS A 482 -14.17 -3.70 17.10
CA LYS A 482 -14.17 -4.33 15.77
C LYS A 482 -15.37 -5.26 15.59
N GLN A 483 -15.66 -6.09 16.58
CA GLN A 483 -16.80 -7.00 16.56
C GLN A 483 -18.15 -6.26 16.57
N SER A 484 -18.23 -5.11 17.22
CA SER A 484 -19.46 -4.31 17.28
C SER A 484 -19.95 -3.86 15.91
N TYR A 485 -19.06 -3.59 14.96
CA TYR A 485 -19.43 -3.22 13.58
C TYR A 485 -20.27 -4.31 12.89
N ALA A 486 -19.91 -5.58 13.04
CA ALA A 486 -20.70 -6.68 12.48
C ALA A 486 -22.10 -6.77 13.13
N TRP A 487 -22.19 -6.60 14.44
CA TRP A 487 -23.47 -6.59 15.16
C TRP A 487 -24.33 -5.38 14.82
N GLU A 488 -23.72 -4.22 14.61
CA GLU A 488 -24.40 -3.00 14.19
C GLU A 488 -25.00 -3.16 12.79
N ALA A 489 -24.21 -3.65 11.83
CA ALA A 489 -24.67 -3.98 10.49
C ALA A 489 -25.85 -4.96 10.53
N TYR A 490 -25.72 -6.03 11.30
CA TYR A 490 -26.77 -7.05 11.45
C TYR A 490 -28.07 -6.45 12.03
N ARG A 491 -27.97 -5.66 13.09
CA ARG A 491 -29.12 -5.00 13.73
C ARG A 491 -29.82 -4.06 12.76
N HIS A 492 -29.08 -3.19 12.08
CA HIS A 492 -29.65 -2.24 11.12
C HIS A 492 -30.26 -2.95 9.89
N SER A 493 -29.62 -4.01 9.40
CA SER A 493 -30.16 -4.82 8.29
C SER A 493 -31.46 -5.54 8.69
N GLY A 494 -31.54 -6.06 9.91
CA GLY A 494 -32.77 -6.66 10.43
C GLY A 494 -33.92 -5.66 10.52
N LEU A 495 -33.67 -4.44 11.04
CA LEU A 495 -34.67 -3.36 11.08
C LEU A 495 -35.10 -2.92 9.69
N LEU A 496 -34.17 -2.85 8.74
CA LEU A 496 -34.50 -2.56 7.34
C LEU A 496 -35.37 -3.67 6.73
N GLY A 497 -35.09 -4.93 7.06
CA GLY A 497 -35.85 -6.10 6.61
C GLY A 497 -37.31 -6.05 7.07
N GLU A 498 -37.54 -5.76 8.36
CA GLU A 498 -38.88 -5.59 8.90
C GLU A 498 -39.64 -4.43 8.19
N ALA A 499 -38.96 -3.30 7.98
CA ALA A 499 -39.55 -2.17 7.24
C ALA A 499 -39.87 -2.55 5.79
N THR A 500 -38.97 -3.26 5.11
CA THR A 500 -39.13 -3.72 3.73
C THR A 500 -40.34 -4.66 3.60
N MET A 501 -40.47 -5.59 4.52
CA MET A 501 -41.59 -6.51 4.53
C MET A 501 -42.93 -5.80 4.80
N GLY A 502 -42.93 -4.78 5.71
CA GLY A 502 -44.12 -3.95 5.96
C GLY A 502 -44.56 -3.14 4.72
N ILE A 503 -43.60 -2.56 3.99
CA ILE A 503 -43.85 -1.82 2.75
C ILE A 503 -44.39 -2.76 1.67
N LEU A 504 -43.78 -3.93 1.47
CA LEU A 504 -44.25 -4.95 0.51
C LEU A 504 -45.67 -5.41 0.83
N GLN A 505 -45.93 -5.71 2.10
CA GLN A 505 -47.27 -6.13 2.54
C GLN A 505 -48.33 -5.06 2.27
N SER A 506 -48.01 -3.80 2.50
CA SER A 506 -48.97 -2.70 2.25
C SER A 506 -49.20 -2.43 0.76
N SER A 507 -48.21 -2.78 -0.08
CA SER A 507 -48.26 -2.56 -1.54
C SER A 507 -48.93 -3.71 -2.29
N CYS A 508 -48.99 -4.89 -1.71
CA CYS A 508 -49.74 -6.01 -2.27
C CYS A 508 -51.25 -5.69 -2.17
N LEU A 509 -51.97 -5.79 -3.28
CA LEU A 509 -53.43 -5.73 -3.27
C LEU A 509 -53.95 -6.73 -2.24
N LYS A 510 -54.93 -6.33 -1.43
CA LYS A 510 -55.68 -7.25 -0.54
C LYS A 510 -56.47 -8.24 -1.39
N ALA A 511 -55.76 -9.21 -1.95
CA ALA A 511 -56.37 -10.29 -2.68
C ALA A 511 -56.88 -11.35 -1.69
N THR A 512 -58.01 -11.95 -2.02
CA THR A 512 -58.58 -13.08 -1.28
C THR A 512 -57.66 -14.31 -1.28
N PHE A 513 -56.50 -14.22 -1.98
CA PHE A 513 -55.56 -15.31 -2.17
C PHE A 513 -54.20 -14.95 -1.53
N ARG A 514 -53.52 -15.97 -1.01
CA ARG A 514 -52.18 -15.85 -0.41
C ARG A 514 -51.12 -15.87 -1.51
N LEU A 515 -50.30 -14.84 -1.56
CA LEU A 515 -49.20 -14.66 -2.52
C LEU A 515 -47.87 -15.09 -1.90
N SER A 516 -47.14 -15.95 -2.58
CA SER A 516 -45.72 -16.24 -2.21
C SER A 516 -44.80 -15.57 -3.21
N LEU A 517 -43.86 -14.80 -2.70
CA LEU A 517 -42.85 -14.14 -3.49
C LEU A 517 -41.54 -14.97 -3.43
N TYR A 518 -41.03 -15.39 -4.58
CA TYR A 518 -39.73 -16.03 -4.70
C TYR A 518 -38.84 -15.12 -5.55
N SER A 519 -37.67 -14.74 -5.02
CA SER A 519 -36.61 -14.09 -5.79
C SER A 519 -35.58 -15.17 -6.13
N ILE A 520 -35.36 -15.42 -7.41
CA ILE A 520 -34.32 -16.33 -7.89
C ILE A 520 -33.23 -15.47 -8.54
N ARG A 521 -32.02 -15.54 -8.01
CA ARG A 521 -30.84 -14.99 -8.66
C ARG A 521 -30.26 -15.98 -9.65
N SER A 522 -30.12 -15.60 -10.90
CA SER A 522 -29.17 -16.22 -11.81
C SER A 522 -28.55 -15.13 -12.70
N THR A 523 -27.23 -15.09 -12.72
CA THR A 523 -26.39 -14.38 -13.71
C THR A 523 -26.93 -13.01 -14.17
N GLY A 524 -27.04 -12.05 -13.25
CA GLY A 524 -27.36 -10.65 -13.57
C GLY A 524 -28.81 -10.35 -13.93
N VAL A 525 -29.68 -11.34 -13.97
CA VAL A 525 -31.14 -11.19 -14.25
C VAL A 525 -31.92 -11.61 -13.02
N ILE A 526 -32.76 -10.72 -12.49
CA ILE A 526 -33.71 -11.02 -11.43
C ILE A 526 -34.99 -11.56 -12.10
N ALA A 527 -35.23 -12.86 -12.00
CA ALA A 527 -36.51 -13.45 -12.40
C ALA A 527 -37.43 -13.50 -11.17
N VAL A 528 -38.59 -12.86 -11.24
CA VAL A 528 -39.63 -12.94 -10.22
C VAL A 528 -40.71 -13.87 -10.68
N SER A 529 -40.89 -14.99 -9.97
CA SER A 529 -42.01 -15.90 -10.21
C SER A 529 -43.06 -15.75 -9.11
N LEU A 530 -44.28 -15.43 -9.49
CA LEU A 530 -45.43 -15.35 -8.61
C LEU A 530 -46.13 -16.72 -8.57
N LYS A 531 -46.08 -17.40 -7.43
CA LYS A 531 -46.92 -18.61 -7.20
C LYS A 531 -47.94 -18.31 -6.11
N LEU A 532 -49.20 -18.44 -6.43
CA LEU A 532 -50.33 -18.27 -5.51
C LEU A 532 -50.38 -19.45 -4.52
N MET A 533 -49.97 -19.28 -3.28
CA MET A 533 -50.18 -20.19 -2.17
C MET A 533 -50.21 -19.52 -0.80
N SER A 534 -50.90 -20.14 0.12
CA SER A 534 -51.32 -19.65 1.44
C SER A 534 -50.17 -19.40 2.47
N ILE A 535 -49.63 -18.19 2.63
CA ILE A 535 -48.39 -17.98 3.41
C ILE A 535 -48.41 -16.88 4.49
N ILE A 536 -49.48 -16.15 4.73
CA ILE A 536 -49.48 -15.16 5.84
C ILE A 536 -49.25 -15.78 7.23
N ARG A 537 -49.52 -17.08 7.42
CA ARG A 537 -49.20 -17.77 8.69
C ARG A 537 -47.76 -18.26 8.83
N PHE A 538 -46.99 -18.36 7.76
CA PHE A 538 -45.64 -18.89 7.79
C PHE A 538 -44.64 -17.83 8.27
N PHE A 539 -44.78 -16.59 7.85
CA PHE A 539 -43.87 -15.48 8.25
C PHE A 539 -44.01 -15.05 9.72
N ARG A 540 -45.12 -15.35 10.38
CA ARG A 540 -45.28 -15.10 11.83
C ARG A 540 -44.64 -16.15 12.74
N LYS A 541 -44.27 -17.32 12.25
CA LYS A 541 -43.76 -18.45 13.06
C LYS A 541 -42.32 -18.87 12.80
N THR A 542 -41.69 -18.44 11.71
CA THR A 542 -40.33 -18.84 11.40
C THR A 542 -39.46 -17.59 11.29
N ARG A 543 -38.49 -17.42 12.22
CA ARG A 543 -37.37 -16.55 12.01
C ARG A 543 -36.71 -16.96 10.71
N LEU A 544 -36.60 -16.07 9.72
CA LEU A 544 -35.99 -16.27 8.40
C LEU A 544 -34.63 -17.02 8.44
N SER A 545 -33.93 -16.94 9.57
CA SER A 545 -32.66 -17.63 9.80
C SER A 545 -32.72 -19.18 9.77
N ARG A 546 -33.87 -19.80 9.94
CA ARG A 546 -33.96 -21.28 9.98
C ARG A 546 -34.27 -21.94 8.65
N SER A 547 -34.90 -21.26 7.69
CA SER A 547 -35.22 -21.85 6.38
C SER A 547 -34.06 -21.81 5.39
N TRP A 548 -33.15 -20.83 5.49
CA TRP A 548 -31.99 -20.73 4.60
C TRP A 548 -30.89 -21.76 4.89
N MET A 549 -30.71 -22.16 6.15
CA MET A 549 -29.76 -23.25 6.50
C MET A 549 -30.20 -24.65 6.02
N ARG A 550 -31.46 -24.85 5.63
CA ARG A 550 -31.96 -26.13 5.11
C ARG A 550 -31.98 -26.23 3.59
N LEU A 551 -31.72 -25.16 2.85
CA LEU A 551 -31.67 -25.16 1.38
C LEU A 551 -30.22 -25.05 0.83
N ALA A 552 -29.24 -24.94 1.71
CA ALA A 552 -27.81 -24.92 1.35
C ALA A 552 -27.10 -26.27 1.67
N THR A 553 -27.84 -27.27 2.10
CA THR A 553 -27.45 -28.69 2.12
C THR A 553 -28.31 -29.43 1.09
#